data_cf82483defa42f155438492f28047fa4
#
_entry.id   cf82483defa42f155438492f28047fa4
#
_cell.length_a   1.000
_cell.length_b   1.000
_cell.length_c   1.000
_cell.angle_alpha   90.00
_cell.angle_beta   90.00
_cell.angle_gamma   90.00
#
_symmetry.space_group_name_H-M   'P 1'
#
loop_
_entity.id
_entity.type
_entity.pdbx_description
1 polymer ?
#
loop_
_entity_poly.entity_id
_entity_poly.type
_entity_poly.pdbx_seq_one_letter_code
_entity_poly.pdbx_strand_id
1 'polypeptide(L)'
;MTTLKAGMPIPVVVALLVGAALAQTPSSLKQPALTTVKNVIYNEMHPASATTIRWKYRLAKTSGAKEETRTVVETQSGSLDRLVALGGQPLSGSQQADETKRILKFAHNPDEQRKAEAARRKDAEQCDSFLKMIPDAFLFEYAGENGTAVKLTFKPNPHFQAPSREGRVLQQMAGEMWVDGRQQRLISISGHLMNEVKFGGGLLGHLAQGGEFTVKRAQIAPGDWELTELSVNMQGKALLFKSIAVQQKEVHSNFERMPDDLSLADAANVLLKQTLVAENRY
;
A
#
# COMPACT_ATOMS: atom_id res chain seq x y z
N MET A 1 14.80 -18.55 91.90
CA MET A 1 13.94 -17.36 92.13
C MET A 1 13.80 -16.60 90.84
N THR A 2 12.56 -16.52 90.34
CA THR A 2 11.88 -15.40 89.74
C THR A 2 12.34 -15.06 88.35
N THR A 3 11.60 -14.95 87.36
CA THR A 3 10.20 -15.00 86.95
C THR A 3 10.18 -14.73 85.44
N LEU A 4 9.26 -15.44 84.81
CA LEU A 4 8.84 -15.31 83.42
C LEU A 4 8.50 -13.85 83.01
N LYS A 5 8.81 -13.50 81.76
CA LYS A 5 7.88 -12.62 80.99
C LYS A 5 7.86 -12.95 79.52
N ALA A 6 6.69 -13.27 79.06
CA ALA A 6 6.32 -13.56 77.69
C ALA A 6 6.39 -12.31 76.81
N GLY A 7 6.90 -12.45 75.58
CA GLY A 7 6.82 -11.47 74.54
C GLY A 7 5.99 -12.03 73.39
N MET A 8 4.90 -11.33 73.10
CA MET A 8 3.91 -11.63 72.02
C MET A 8 4.53 -11.63 70.60
N PRO A 9 4.06 -12.46 69.69
CA PRO A 9 4.47 -12.37 68.29
C PRO A 9 3.66 -11.28 67.54
N ILE A 10 4.39 -10.45 66.80
CA ILE A 10 3.85 -9.42 65.91
C ILE A 10 3.43 -10.12 64.59
N PRO A 11 2.19 -9.97 64.11
CA PRO A 11 1.81 -10.49 62.82
C PRO A 11 2.39 -9.60 61.68
N VAL A 12 3.22 -10.22 60.84
CA VAL A 12 3.68 -9.61 59.57
C VAL A 12 2.49 -9.63 58.60
N VAL A 13 1.89 -8.46 58.38
CA VAL A 13 0.90 -8.26 57.30
C VAL A 13 1.69 -8.12 55.98
N VAL A 14 1.68 -9.18 55.18
CA VAL A 14 2.14 -9.14 53.79
C VAL A 14 1.03 -8.46 52.95
N ALA A 15 1.19 -7.21 52.63
CA ALA A 15 0.34 -6.51 51.67
C ALA A 15 0.70 -6.99 50.27
N LEU A 16 -0.12 -7.87 49.69
CA LEU A 16 -0.10 -8.20 48.26
C LEU A 16 -0.61 -7.00 47.46
N LEU A 17 0.31 -6.19 46.94
CA LEU A 17 0.03 -5.20 45.88
C LEU A 17 -0.26 -5.97 44.57
N VAL A 18 -1.54 -6.26 44.31
CA VAL A 18 -2.02 -6.64 43.00
C VAL A 18 -1.95 -5.40 42.15
N GLY A 19 -0.86 -5.23 41.41
CA GLY A 19 -0.72 -4.22 40.36
C GLY A 19 -1.69 -4.57 39.23
N ALA A 20 -2.87 -3.94 39.20
CA ALA A 20 -3.73 -3.96 38.04
C ALA A 20 -2.97 -3.26 36.91
N ALA A 21 -2.41 -4.04 35.99
CA ALA A 21 -1.93 -3.54 34.73
C ALA A 21 -3.14 -2.98 33.98
N LEU A 22 -3.33 -1.67 34.07
CA LEU A 22 -4.29 -0.96 33.23
C LEU A 22 -3.81 -1.16 31.79
N ALA A 23 -4.47 -2.07 31.06
CA ALA A 23 -4.31 -2.18 29.62
C ALA A 23 -4.62 -0.81 29.03
N GLN A 24 -3.58 -0.09 28.62
CA GLN A 24 -3.75 1.20 27.95
C GLN A 24 -4.43 0.93 26.61
N THR A 25 -5.69 1.29 26.52
CA THR A 25 -6.42 1.31 25.25
C THR A 25 -5.64 2.17 24.25
N PRO A 26 -5.40 1.67 23.04
CA PRO A 26 -4.68 2.45 22.03
C PRO A 26 -5.31 3.83 21.88
N SER A 27 -4.47 4.85 21.79
CA SER A 27 -4.90 6.26 21.71
C SER A 27 -5.87 6.52 20.54
N SER A 28 -5.78 5.67 19.51
CA SER A 28 -6.62 5.71 18.30
C SER A 28 -8.10 5.45 18.53
N LEU A 29 -8.46 4.65 19.56
CA LEU A 29 -9.87 4.38 19.89
C LEU A 29 -10.56 5.51 20.68
N LYS A 30 -9.79 6.49 21.14
CA LYS A 30 -10.34 7.65 21.88
C LYS A 30 -10.85 8.77 20.98
N GLN A 31 -10.55 8.71 19.68
CA GLN A 31 -10.99 9.70 18.69
C GLN A 31 -12.06 9.13 17.75
N PRO A 32 -12.89 9.96 17.11
CA PRO A 32 -13.85 9.51 16.12
C PRO A 32 -13.18 8.75 14.98
N ALA A 33 -13.80 7.67 14.47
CA ALA A 33 -13.28 6.86 13.38
C ALA A 33 -12.89 7.69 12.14
N LEU A 34 -13.69 8.68 11.79
CA LEU A 34 -13.39 9.63 10.71
C LEU A 34 -12.09 10.40 10.93
N THR A 35 -11.77 10.77 12.17
CA THR A 35 -10.51 11.48 12.49
C THR A 35 -9.31 10.56 12.24
N THR A 36 -9.40 9.30 12.65
CA THR A 36 -8.37 8.30 12.35
C THR A 36 -8.15 8.16 10.82
N VAL A 37 -9.23 8.05 10.05
CA VAL A 37 -9.14 7.96 8.58
C VAL A 37 -8.50 9.21 7.98
N LYS A 38 -8.88 10.41 8.41
CA LYS A 38 -8.28 11.67 7.94
C LYS A 38 -6.77 11.71 8.21
N ASN A 39 -6.34 11.26 9.38
CA ASN A 39 -4.92 11.21 9.73
C ASN A 39 -4.16 10.16 8.88
N VAL A 40 -4.77 8.98 8.66
CA VAL A 40 -4.20 7.97 7.77
C VAL A 40 -4.03 8.53 6.36
N ILE A 41 -5.08 9.11 5.77
CA ILE A 41 -5.00 9.72 4.44
C ILE A 41 -3.93 10.82 4.39
N TYR A 42 -3.88 11.68 5.39
CA TYR A 42 -2.84 12.71 5.48
C TYR A 42 -1.44 12.10 5.47
N ASN A 43 -1.19 11.07 6.28
CA ASN A 43 0.12 10.40 6.39
C ASN A 43 0.48 9.61 5.11
N GLU A 44 -0.51 9.07 4.37
CA GLU A 44 -0.28 8.43 3.09
C GLU A 44 0.13 9.43 1.99
N MET A 45 -0.43 10.65 2.03
CA MET A 45 -0.10 11.72 1.09
C MET A 45 1.18 12.47 1.48
N HIS A 46 1.58 12.43 2.76
CA HIS A 46 2.73 13.17 3.30
C HIS A 46 3.61 12.21 4.12
N PRO A 47 4.39 11.35 3.49
CA PRO A 47 5.29 10.44 4.20
C PRO A 47 6.26 11.24 5.07
N ALA A 48 6.36 10.83 6.35
CA ALA A 48 7.09 11.57 7.40
C ALA A 48 8.62 11.62 7.22
N SER A 49 9.17 10.87 6.29
CA SER A 49 10.60 10.80 6.04
C SER A 49 11.02 11.93 5.10
N ALA A 50 11.83 12.88 5.60
CA ALA A 50 12.52 13.87 4.77
C ALA A 50 13.52 13.23 3.79
N THR A 51 13.93 11.99 4.05
CA THR A 51 14.73 11.13 3.18
C THR A 51 13.84 10.00 2.69
N THR A 52 13.37 10.11 1.47
CA THR A 52 12.66 9.01 0.82
C THR A 52 13.65 7.86 0.61
N ILE A 53 13.45 6.77 1.35
CA ILE A 53 14.23 5.54 1.14
C ILE A 53 13.96 5.05 -0.29
N ARG A 54 15.01 4.60 -0.97
CA ARG A 54 14.91 4.00 -2.31
C ARG A 54 14.97 2.51 -2.21
N TRP A 55 14.09 1.84 -2.92
CA TRP A 55 13.99 0.39 -2.89
C TRP A 55 14.33 -0.22 -4.25
N LYS A 56 14.95 -1.39 -4.21
CA LYS A 56 14.89 -2.39 -5.27
C LYS A 56 13.94 -3.47 -4.79
N TYR A 57 12.99 -3.86 -5.64
CA TYR A 57 12.02 -4.89 -5.29
C TYR A 57 11.57 -5.69 -6.52
N ARG A 58 10.97 -6.84 -6.25
CA ARG A 58 10.32 -7.67 -7.26
C ARG A 58 8.85 -7.31 -7.35
N LEU A 59 8.39 -7.03 -8.57
CA LEU A 59 6.99 -6.80 -8.90
C LEU A 59 6.48 -7.99 -9.73
N ALA A 60 5.54 -8.75 -9.18
CA ALA A 60 4.74 -9.71 -9.93
C ALA A 60 3.40 -9.06 -10.27
N LYS A 61 3.10 -8.97 -11.57
CA LYS A 61 1.90 -8.31 -12.08
C LYS A 61 1.12 -9.25 -12.99
N THR A 62 -0.17 -9.41 -12.69
CA THR A 62 -1.15 -10.08 -13.55
C THR A 62 -2.17 -9.05 -14.01
N SER A 63 -2.46 -9.01 -15.31
CA SER A 63 -3.48 -8.15 -15.90
C SER A 63 -4.24 -8.93 -16.97
N GLY A 64 -5.45 -9.34 -16.65
CA GLY A 64 -6.17 -10.34 -17.47
C GLY A 64 -5.36 -11.64 -17.58
N ALA A 65 -5.08 -12.08 -18.82
CA ALA A 65 -4.28 -13.27 -19.09
C ALA A 65 -2.75 -13.02 -19.10
N LYS A 66 -2.32 -11.77 -18.98
CA LYS A 66 -0.90 -11.41 -19.03
C LYS A 66 -0.30 -11.44 -17.63
N GLU A 67 0.75 -12.26 -17.47
CA GLU A 67 1.55 -12.35 -16.25
C GLU A 67 2.99 -11.89 -16.54
N GLU A 68 3.48 -10.95 -15.74
CA GLU A 68 4.83 -10.39 -15.82
C GLU A 68 5.48 -10.39 -14.45
N THR A 69 6.78 -10.67 -14.44
CA THR A 69 7.62 -10.39 -13.27
C THR A 69 8.70 -9.40 -13.67
N ARG A 70 8.85 -8.36 -12.85
CA ARG A 70 9.84 -7.29 -13.04
C ARG A 70 10.71 -7.13 -11.81
N THR A 71 11.95 -6.72 -11.99
CA THR A 71 12.76 -6.10 -10.93
C THR A 71 12.65 -4.58 -11.11
N VAL A 72 12.27 -3.89 -10.07
CA VAL A 72 12.12 -2.43 -10.06
C VAL A 72 13.22 -1.84 -9.20
N VAL A 73 13.82 -0.73 -9.63
CA VAL A 73 14.81 0.05 -8.88
C VAL A 73 14.33 1.50 -8.83
N GLU A 74 14.13 2.01 -7.65
CA GLU A 74 13.75 3.41 -7.41
C GLU A 74 14.98 4.32 -7.41
N THR A 75 14.79 5.54 -7.92
CA THR A 75 15.81 6.59 -7.98
C THR A 75 15.22 7.93 -7.58
N GLN A 76 16.05 8.96 -7.47
CA GLN A 76 15.56 10.32 -7.21
C GLN A 76 14.60 10.82 -8.31
N SER A 77 14.84 10.43 -9.56
CA SER A 77 14.07 10.88 -10.74
C SER A 77 12.94 9.93 -11.12
N GLY A 78 12.62 8.95 -10.26
CA GLY A 78 11.59 7.95 -10.47
C GLY A 78 12.10 6.53 -10.40
N SER A 79 11.48 5.58 -11.09
CA SER A 79 11.89 4.18 -11.08
C SER A 79 12.27 3.70 -12.49
N LEU A 80 13.20 2.75 -12.52
CA LEU A 80 13.53 1.96 -13.69
C LEU A 80 13.22 0.51 -13.39
N ASP A 81 12.67 -0.21 -14.36
CA ASP A 81 12.31 -1.60 -14.19
C ASP A 81 12.94 -2.48 -15.26
N ARG A 82 13.09 -3.76 -14.98
CA ARG A 82 13.50 -4.82 -15.90
C ARG A 82 12.49 -5.95 -15.85
N LEU A 83 11.97 -6.33 -17.02
CA LEU A 83 11.21 -7.56 -17.18
C LEU A 83 12.16 -8.77 -16.99
N VAL A 84 11.77 -9.73 -16.15
CA VAL A 84 12.58 -10.93 -15.85
C VAL A 84 11.86 -12.23 -16.17
N ALA A 85 10.51 -12.22 -16.22
CA ALA A 85 9.71 -13.37 -16.61
C ALA A 85 8.39 -12.95 -17.25
N LEU A 86 7.89 -13.78 -18.15
CA LEU A 86 6.56 -13.69 -18.80
C LEU A 86 5.84 -15.04 -18.65
N GLY A 87 4.58 -15.01 -18.25
CA GLY A 87 3.78 -16.22 -18.03
C GLY A 87 4.44 -17.21 -17.06
N GLY A 88 5.12 -16.73 -16.04
CA GLY A 88 5.86 -17.54 -15.07
C GLY A 88 7.19 -18.10 -15.58
N GLN A 89 7.54 -17.90 -16.87
CA GLN A 89 8.77 -18.41 -17.48
C GLN A 89 9.84 -17.30 -17.61
N PRO A 90 11.13 -17.61 -17.38
CA PRO A 90 12.23 -16.69 -17.66
C PRO A 90 12.23 -16.22 -19.11
N LEU A 91 12.74 -15.01 -19.35
CA LEU A 91 12.87 -14.47 -20.70
C LEU A 91 13.84 -15.29 -21.55
N SER A 92 13.51 -15.48 -22.84
CA SER A 92 14.44 -16.00 -23.84
C SER A 92 15.63 -15.03 -24.05
N GLY A 93 16.72 -15.51 -24.65
CA GLY A 93 17.89 -14.68 -24.94
C GLY A 93 17.56 -13.44 -25.79
N SER A 94 16.69 -13.57 -26.80
CA SER A 94 16.23 -12.42 -27.60
C SER A 94 15.44 -11.41 -26.79
N GLN A 95 14.51 -11.86 -25.94
CA GLN A 95 13.74 -10.99 -25.06
C GLN A 95 14.64 -10.27 -24.03
N GLN A 96 15.66 -10.94 -23.51
CA GLN A 96 16.65 -10.33 -22.62
C GLN A 96 17.46 -9.24 -23.32
N ALA A 97 17.86 -9.47 -24.60
CA ALA A 97 18.56 -8.49 -25.40
C ALA A 97 17.69 -7.25 -25.70
N ASP A 98 16.41 -7.44 -26.03
CA ASP A 98 15.46 -6.35 -26.27
C ASP A 98 15.21 -5.54 -25.00
N GLU A 99 15.07 -6.21 -23.86
CA GLU A 99 14.91 -5.55 -22.57
C GLU A 99 16.15 -4.75 -22.16
N THR A 100 17.35 -5.28 -22.43
CA THR A 100 18.61 -4.58 -22.25
C THR A 100 18.65 -3.29 -23.10
N LYS A 101 18.27 -3.36 -24.37
CA LYS A 101 18.19 -2.18 -25.25
C LYS A 101 17.18 -1.15 -24.73
N ARG A 102 16.01 -1.61 -24.27
CA ARG A 102 14.98 -0.74 -23.68
C ARG A 102 15.52 0.05 -22.48
N ILE A 103 16.18 -0.65 -21.55
CA ILE A 103 16.76 -0.05 -20.35
C ILE A 103 17.82 0.99 -20.72
N LEU A 104 18.78 0.61 -21.57
CA LEU A 104 19.85 1.52 -22.01
C LEU A 104 19.31 2.74 -22.76
N LYS A 105 18.34 2.52 -23.66
CA LYS A 105 17.70 3.62 -24.39
C LYS A 105 17.03 4.60 -23.43
N PHE A 106 16.27 4.11 -22.47
CA PHE A 106 15.60 4.96 -21.49
C PHE A 106 16.62 5.71 -20.61
N ALA A 107 17.67 5.03 -20.12
CA ALA A 107 18.70 5.64 -19.27
C ALA A 107 19.47 6.77 -19.96
N HIS A 108 19.57 6.76 -21.31
CA HIS A 108 20.27 7.75 -22.10
C HIS A 108 19.37 8.70 -22.90
N ASN A 109 18.05 8.66 -22.66
CA ASN A 109 17.10 9.52 -23.38
C ASN A 109 16.37 10.49 -22.43
N PRO A 110 16.88 11.73 -22.25
CA PRO A 110 16.26 12.74 -21.38
C PRO A 110 14.82 13.08 -21.75
N ASP A 111 14.46 12.98 -23.04
CA ASP A 111 13.09 13.29 -23.49
C ASP A 111 12.09 12.22 -23.03
N GLU A 112 12.46 10.95 -23.13
CA GLU A 112 11.64 9.84 -22.60
C GLU A 112 11.54 9.92 -21.09
N GLN A 113 12.62 10.27 -20.38
CA GLN A 113 12.62 10.45 -18.94
C GLN A 113 11.67 11.57 -18.50
N ARG A 114 11.71 12.74 -19.16
CA ARG A 114 10.79 13.86 -18.88
C ARG A 114 9.32 13.49 -19.11
N LYS A 115 9.04 12.74 -20.19
CA LYS A 115 7.68 12.26 -20.47
C LYS A 115 7.20 11.28 -19.40
N ALA A 116 8.06 10.36 -18.95
CA ALA A 116 7.74 9.40 -17.89
C ALA A 116 7.50 10.10 -16.55
N GLU A 117 8.32 11.11 -16.23
CA GLU A 117 8.14 11.92 -15.02
C GLU A 117 6.82 12.71 -15.03
N ALA A 118 6.51 13.36 -16.17
CA ALA A 118 5.23 14.06 -16.32
C ALA A 118 4.02 13.14 -16.20
N ALA A 119 4.12 11.91 -16.73
CA ALA A 119 3.07 10.90 -16.59
C ALA A 119 2.89 10.47 -15.11
N ARG A 120 4.00 10.17 -14.42
CA ARG A 120 3.97 9.81 -12.98
C ARG A 120 3.38 10.93 -12.11
N ARG A 121 3.78 12.17 -12.36
CA ARG A 121 3.21 13.32 -11.63
C ARG A 121 1.71 13.40 -11.82
N LYS A 122 1.22 13.25 -13.06
CA LYS A 122 -0.21 13.24 -13.33
C LYS A 122 -0.93 12.09 -12.63
N ASP A 123 -0.35 10.90 -12.61
CA ASP A 123 -0.93 9.74 -11.93
C ASP A 123 -0.95 9.95 -10.40
N ALA A 124 0.10 10.57 -9.82
CA ALA A 124 0.14 10.95 -8.41
C ALA A 124 -0.95 11.98 -8.06
N GLU A 125 -1.13 13.03 -8.87
CA GLU A 125 -2.18 14.04 -8.69
C GLU A 125 -3.59 13.41 -8.75
N GLN A 126 -3.80 12.41 -9.61
CA GLN A 126 -5.05 11.67 -9.68
C GLN A 126 -5.27 10.80 -8.43
N CYS A 127 -4.22 10.12 -7.95
CA CYS A 127 -4.25 9.35 -6.72
C CYS A 127 -4.58 10.23 -5.51
N ASP A 128 -3.90 11.37 -5.36
CA ASP A 128 -4.16 12.35 -4.31
C ASP A 128 -5.60 12.85 -4.33
N SER A 129 -6.12 13.17 -5.52
CA SER A 129 -7.51 13.62 -5.69
C SER A 129 -8.50 12.54 -5.28
N PHE A 130 -8.20 11.28 -5.57
CA PHE A 130 -9.00 10.13 -5.14
C PHE A 130 -8.95 9.95 -3.62
N LEU A 131 -7.77 9.96 -3.01
CA LEU A 131 -7.59 9.80 -1.56
C LEU A 131 -8.31 10.90 -0.77
N LYS A 132 -8.29 12.13 -1.27
CA LYS A 132 -9.00 13.26 -0.64
C LYS A 132 -10.52 13.09 -0.59
N MET A 133 -11.10 12.30 -1.49
CA MET A 133 -12.55 12.03 -1.47
C MET A 133 -12.95 11.01 -0.40
N ILE A 134 -12.06 10.13 0.02
CA ILE A 134 -12.37 8.98 0.91
C ILE A 134 -13.06 9.42 2.21
N PRO A 135 -12.56 10.43 2.96
CA PRO A 135 -13.18 10.84 4.22
C PRO A 135 -14.62 11.32 4.10
N ASP A 136 -14.98 11.92 2.96
CA ASP A 136 -16.31 12.45 2.70
C ASP A 136 -17.23 11.42 2.03
N ALA A 137 -16.65 10.49 1.25
CA ALA A 137 -17.38 9.48 0.51
C ALA A 137 -17.99 8.39 1.40
N PHE A 138 -17.46 8.18 2.61
CA PHE A 138 -17.85 7.07 3.47
C PHE A 138 -18.20 7.48 4.89
N LEU A 139 -19.05 6.69 5.52
CA LEU A 139 -19.26 6.64 6.96
C LEU A 139 -18.39 5.51 7.53
N PHE A 140 -17.60 5.82 8.55
CA PHE A 140 -16.64 4.91 9.18
C PHE A 140 -17.06 4.54 10.59
N GLU A 141 -16.90 3.26 10.95
CA GLU A 141 -17.17 2.74 12.29
C GLU A 141 -16.01 1.84 12.74
N TYR A 142 -15.61 1.92 14.01
CA TYR A 142 -14.66 0.98 14.57
C TYR A 142 -15.30 -0.41 14.66
N ALA A 143 -14.56 -1.44 14.26
CA ALA A 143 -15.05 -2.81 14.16
C ALA A 143 -14.19 -3.85 14.91
N GLY A 144 -13.06 -3.42 15.52
CA GLY A 144 -12.20 -4.29 16.29
C GLY A 144 -10.76 -3.80 16.36
N GLU A 145 -9.93 -4.56 17.05
CA GLU A 145 -8.50 -4.31 17.18
C GLU A 145 -7.73 -5.64 17.32
N ASN A 146 -6.45 -5.61 16.91
CA ASN A 146 -5.52 -6.70 17.09
C ASN A 146 -4.12 -6.14 17.34
N GLY A 147 -3.68 -6.13 18.58
CA GLY A 147 -2.44 -5.46 18.99
C GLY A 147 -2.48 -3.95 18.73
N THR A 148 -1.62 -3.46 17.85
CA THR A 148 -1.63 -2.04 17.44
C THR A 148 -2.53 -1.77 16.23
N ALA A 149 -2.98 -2.82 15.56
CA ALA A 149 -3.85 -2.70 14.39
C ALA A 149 -5.30 -2.48 14.80
N VAL A 150 -5.94 -1.49 14.20
CA VAL A 150 -7.33 -1.11 14.42
C VAL A 150 -8.11 -1.38 13.15
N LYS A 151 -9.24 -2.07 13.28
CA LYS A 151 -10.18 -2.34 12.20
C LYS A 151 -11.27 -1.28 12.15
N LEU A 152 -11.50 -0.76 10.96
CA LEU A 152 -12.65 0.07 10.64
C LEU A 152 -13.46 -0.59 9.52
N THR A 153 -14.79 -0.47 9.59
CA THR A 153 -15.66 -0.73 8.46
C THR A 153 -16.06 0.58 7.81
N PHE A 154 -16.38 0.55 6.52
CA PHE A 154 -16.88 1.70 5.80
C PHE A 154 -18.05 1.32 4.90
N LYS A 155 -18.99 2.26 4.78
CA LYS A 155 -20.14 2.21 3.88
C LYS A 155 -20.37 3.57 3.24
N PRO A 156 -21.05 3.66 2.08
CA PRO A 156 -21.27 4.94 1.42
C PRO A 156 -21.94 5.97 2.33
N ASN A 157 -21.47 7.20 2.25
CA ASN A 157 -22.13 8.35 2.84
C ASN A 157 -23.25 8.83 1.89
N PRO A 158 -24.54 8.78 2.30
CA PRO A 158 -25.64 9.16 1.44
C PRO A 158 -25.66 10.66 1.07
N HIS A 159 -24.91 11.48 1.80
CA HIS A 159 -24.80 12.92 1.55
C HIS A 159 -23.61 13.28 0.63
N PHE A 160 -22.75 12.32 0.29
CA PHE A 160 -21.61 12.56 -0.59
C PHE A 160 -22.07 12.87 -2.02
N GLN A 161 -21.64 14.01 -2.55
CA GLN A 161 -21.86 14.40 -3.94
C GLN A 161 -20.60 14.04 -4.75
N ALA A 162 -20.67 13.02 -5.59
CA ALA A 162 -19.54 12.54 -6.39
C ALA A 162 -19.08 13.57 -7.42
N PRO A 163 -17.89 14.17 -7.30
CA PRO A 163 -17.40 15.18 -8.23
C PRO A 163 -16.83 14.58 -9.52
N SER A 164 -16.58 13.28 -9.55
CA SER A 164 -15.90 12.58 -10.65
C SER A 164 -16.48 11.18 -10.89
N ARG A 165 -15.94 10.48 -11.90
CA ARG A 165 -16.29 9.06 -12.16
C ARG A 165 -15.88 8.16 -11.02
N GLU A 166 -14.68 8.39 -10.47
CA GLU A 166 -14.11 7.68 -9.33
C GLU A 166 -14.99 7.89 -8.09
N GLY A 167 -15.44 9.13 -7.85
CA GLY A 167 -16.38 9.43 -6.77
C GLY A 167 -17.70 8.65 -6.89
N ARG A 168 -18.20 8.43 -8.11
CA ARG A 168 -19.41 7.59 -8.33
C ARG A 168 -19.17 6.12 -7.99
N VAL A 169 -17.95 5.62 -8.19
CA VAL A 169 -17.59 4.27 -7.74
C VAL A 169 -17.58 4.20 -6.22
N LEU A 170 -16.98 5.19 -5.54
CA LEU A 170 -16.98 5.27 -4.07
C LEU A 170 -18.40 5.25 -3.49
N GLN A 171 -19.37 5.91 -4.13
CA GLN A 171 -20.80 5.89 -3.70
C GLN A 171 -21.43 4.49 -3.69
N GLN A 172 -20.80 3.51 -4.32
CA GLN A 172 -21.30 2.14 -4.41
C GLN A 172 -20.38 1.13 -3.73
N MET A 173 -19.37 1.58 -3.00
CA MET A 173 -18.41 0.70 -2.33
C MET A 173 -18.68 0.60 -0.84
N ALA A 174 -18.55 -0.63 -0.31
CA ALA A 174 -18.47 -0.90 1.13
C ALA A 174 -17.30 -1.85 1.40
N GLY A 175 -16.80 -1.84 2.62
CA GLY A 175 -15.67 -2.71 2.95
C GLY A 175 -15.09 -2.46 4.34
N GLU A 176 -13.84 -2.80 4.48
CA GLU A 176 -13.10 -2.68 5.72
C GLU A 176 -11.68 -2.18 5.49
N MET A 177 -11.10 -1.57 6.51
CA MET A 177 -9.70 -1.20 6.51
C MET A 177 -9.06 -1.52 7.86
N TRP A 178 -7.79 -1.87 7.81
CA TRP A 178 -6.93 -2.02 8.96
C TRP A 178 -5.87 -0.92 8.95
N VAL A 179 -5.67 -0.28 10.06
CA VAL A 179 -4.68 0.79 10.23
C VAL A 179 -3.79 0.49 11.43
N ASP A 180 -2.51 0.87 11.36
CA ASP A 180 -1.67 0.92 12.55
C ASP A 180 -2.12 2.10 13.42
N GLY A 181 -2.63 1.79 14.60
CA GLY A 181 -3.21 2.79 15.50
C GLY A 181 -2.18 3.75 16.11
N ARG A 182 -0.89 3.38 16.15
CA ARG A 182 0.19 4.22 16.67
C ARG A 182 0.76 5.14 15.61
N GLN A 183 1.08 4.59 14.42
CA GLN A 183 1.67 5.34 13.33
C GLN A 183 0.63 5.98 12.42
N GLN A 184 -0.64 5.58 12.57
CA GLN A 184 -1.76 6.02 11.72
C GLN A 184 -1.44 5.84 10.23
N ARG A 185 -0.98 4.61 9.88
CA ARG A 185 -0.65 4.19 8.53
C ARG A 185 -1.59 3.08 8.10
N LEU A 186 -1.90 3.04 6.81
CA LEU A 186 -2.71 1.99 6.24
C LEU A 186 -1.96 0.65 6.26
N ILE A 187 -2.56 -0.39 6.85
CA ILE A 187 -2.12 -1.78 6.75
C ILE A 187 -2.80 -2.45 5.57
N SER A 188 -4.13 -2.35 5.51
CA SER A 188 -4.89 -2.85 4.37
C SER A 188 -6.23 -2.15 4.25
N ILE A 189 -6.74 -2.10 3.03
CA ILE A 189 -8.12 -1.75 2.75
C ILE A 189 -8.66 -2.71 1.71
N SER A 190 -9.86 -3.21 1.91
CA SER A 190 -10.58 -4.04 0.97
C SER A 190 -12.05 -3.65 0.91
N GLY A 191 -12.62 -3.80 -0.26
CA GLY A 191 -14.04 -3.47 -0.45
C GLY A 191 -14.61 -4.10 -1.70
N HIS A 192 -15.92 -3.97 -1.83
CA HIS A 192 -16.68 -4.48 -2.96
C HIS A 192 -17.72 -3.48 -3.43
N LEU A 193 -18.13 -3.59 -4.69
CA LEU A 193 -19.23 -2.83 -5.26
C LEU A 193 -20.56 -3.45 -4.82
N MET A 194 -21.36 -2.69 -4.08
CA MET A 194 -22.69 -3.09 -3.63
C MET A 194 -23.70 -3.11 -4.79
N ASN A 195 -23.51 -2.25 -5.78
CA ASN A 195 -24.36 -2.12 -6.95
C ASN A 195 -23.54 -1.86 -8.21
N GLU A 196 -24.15 -2.07 -9.38
CA GLU A 196 -23.56 -1.70 -10.66
C GLU A 196 -23.34 -0.19 -10.76
N VAL A 197 -22.20 0.21 -11.35
CA VAL A 197 -21.87 1.62 -11.64
C VAL A 197 -21.86 1.82 -13.16
N LYS A 198 -22.75 2.69 -13.67
CA LYS A 198 -22.82 3.05 -15.10
C LYS A 198 -22.21 4.41 -15.36
N PHE A 199 -21.44 4.52 -16.45
CA PHE A 199 -20.84 5.76 -16.91
C PHE A 199 -21.48 6.18 -18.22
N GLY A 200 -22.00 7.45 -18.28
CA GLY A 200 -22.70 7.95 -19.45
C GLY A 200 -23.90 7.08 -19.84
N GLY A 201 -24.73 6.67 -18.87
CA GLY A 201 -25.84 5.76 -19.11
C GLY A 201 -25.45 4.34 -19.54
N GLY A 202 -24.19 3.94 -19.32
CA GLY A 202 -23.63 2.66 -19.80
C GLY A 202 -22.84 2.76 -21.12
N LEU A 203 -22.98 3.85 -21.87
CA LEU A 203 -22.30 4.05 -23.15
C LEU A 203 -20.77 4.21 -22.99
N LEU A 204 -20.33 4.83 -21.89
CA LEU A 204 -18.90 5.04 -21.58
C LEU A 204 -18.31 3.92 -20.72
N GLY A 205 -19.10 2.89 -20.42
CA GLY A 205 -18.70 1.74 -19.64
C GLY A 205 -19.55 1.51 -18.39
N HIS A 206 -19.31 0.39 -17.75
CA HIS A 206 -19.96 -0.01 -16.50
C HIS A 206 -19.02 -0.88 -15.67
N LEU A 207 -19.27 -0.94 -14.37
CA LEU A 207 -18.70 -1.91 -13.44
C LEU A 207 -19.84 -2.70 -12.80
N ALA A 208 -19.74 -4.02 -12.85
CA ALA A 208 -20.78 -4.90 -12.31
C ALA A 208 -20.76 -4.91 -10.77
N GLN A 209 -21.90 -5.18 -10.16
CA GLN A 209 -22.02 -5.48 -8.73
C GLN A 209 -21.08 -6.63 -8.33
N GLY A 210 -20.56 -6.60 -7.10
CA GLY A 210 -19.69 -7.63 -6.54
C GLY A 210 -18.24 -7.54 -6.99
N GLY A 211 -17.86 -6.52 -7.81
CA GLY A 211 -16.45 -6.26 -8.09
C GLY A 211 -15.68 -5.89 -6.82
N GLU A 212 -14.46 -6.39 -6.67
CA GLU A 212 -13.66 -6.30 -5.44
C GLU A 212 -12.34 -5.59 -5.67
N PHE A 213 -11.82 -4.96 -4.61
CA PHE A 213 -10.44 -4.47 -4.56
C PHE A 213 -9.80 -4.77 -3.21
N THR A 214 -8.48 -4.87 -3.21
CA THR A 214 -7.67 -4.99 -1.99
C THR A 214 -6.36 -4.25 -2.21
N VAL A 215 -5.96 -3.46 -1.21
CA VAL A 215 -4.64 -2.84 -1.10
C VAL A 215 -4.03 -3.27 0.22
N LYS A 216 -2.77 -3.72 0.22
CA LYS A 216 -2.02 -4.03 1.44
C LYS A 216 -0.71 -3.27 1.45
N ARG A 217 -0.34 -2.79 2.61
CA ARG A 217 0.94 -2.14 2.88
C ARG A 217 1.61 -2.79 4.06
N ALA A 218 2.93 -2.73 4.11
CA ALA A 218 3.72 -3.20 5.24
C ALA A 218 4.84 -2.21 5.55
N GLN A 219 5.21 -2.13 6.81
CA GLN A 219 6.39 -1.41 7.23
C GLN A 219 7.63 -2.24 6.84
N ILE A 220 8.37 -1.78 5.83
CA ILE A 220 9.57 -2.46 5.32
C ILE A 220 10.82 -2.00 6.09
N ALA A 221 10.84 -0.75 6.52
CA ALA A 221 11.86 -0.20 7.42
C ALA A 221 11.18 0.69 8.47
N PRO A 222 11.86 1.03 9.59
CA PRO A 222 11.29 1.91 10.61
C PRO A 222 10.77 3.22 10.02
N GLY A 223 9.45 3.46 10.13
CA GLY A 223 8.76 4.63 9.58
C GLY A 223 8.47 4.60 8.08
N ASP A 224 8.93 3.59 7.35
CA ASP A 224 8.77 3.46 5.91
C ASP A 224 7.79 2.33 5.56
N TRP A 225 6.69 2.71 4.91
CA TRP A 225 5.57 1.83 4.58
C TRP A 225 5.43 1.70 3.07
N GLU A 226 5.50 0.46 2.57
CA GLU A 226 5.46 0.17 1.15
C GLU A 226 4.20 -0.61 0.75
N LEU A 227 3.79 -0.43 -0.51
CA LEU A 227 2.76 -1.26 -1.13
C LEU A 227 3.31 -2.69 -1.28
N THR A 228 2.57 -3.67 -0.76
CA THR A 228 2.93 -5.09 -0.89
C THR A 228 1.96 -5.85 -1.78
N GLU A 229 0.69 -5.43 -1.83
CA GLU A 229 -0.31 -6.03 -2.71
C GLU A 229 -1.32 -4.97 -3.18
N LEU A 230 -1.61 -4.97 -4.46
CA LEU A 230 -2.76 -4.33 -5.08
C LEU A 230 -3.52 -5.40 -5.87
N SER A 231 -4.80 -5.58 -5.57
CA SER A 231 -5.69 -6.47 -6.32
C SER A 231 -6.96 -5.73 -6.68
N VAL A 232 -7.32 -5.75 -7.96
CA VAL A 232 -8.59 -5.24 -8.48
C VAL A 232 -9.21 -6.35 -9.32
N ASN A 233 -10.39 -6.79 -8.96
CA ASN A 233 -11.16 -7.78 -9.70
C ASN A 233 -12.57 -7.24 -9.91
N MET A 234 -12.71 -6.38 -10.90
CA MET A 234 -13.98 -5.78 -11.28
C MET A 234 -14.39 -6.25 -12.66
N GLN A 235 -15.61 -6.72 -12.79
CA GLN A 235 -16.17 -7.07 -14.09
C GLN A 235 -16.78 -5.82 -14.74
N GLY A 236 -16.46 -5.61 -16.02
CA GLY A 236 -16.98 -4.45 -16.74
C GLY A 236 -16.02 -3.95 -17.82
N LYS A 237 -16.32 -2.76 -18.36
CA LYS A 237 -15.56 -2.12 -19.45
C LYS A 237 -15.18 -0.68 -19.11
N ALA A 238 -14.81 -0.41 -17.85
CA ALA A 238 -14.40 0.93 -17.43
C ALA A 238 -12.95 0.97 -16.99
N LEU A 239 -12.23 1.96 -17.47
CA LEU A 239 -10.91 2.33 -16.95
C LEU A 239 -11.11 3.49 -15.96
N LEU A 240 -10.84 3.25 -14.68
CA LEU A 240 -10.93 4.27 -13.63
C LEU A 240 -9.66 5.10 -13.57
N PHE A 241 -8.50 4.44 -13.68
CA PHE A 241 -7.18 5.04 -13.75
C PHE A 241 -6.42 4.48 -14.94
N LYS A 242 -5.51 5.25 -15.52
CA LYS A 242 -4.67 4.77 -16.64
C LYS A 242 -3.82 3.56 -16.29
N SER A 243 -3.43 3.43 -15.02
CA SER A 243 -2.54 2.39 -14.50
C SER A 243 -3.25 1.19 -13.90
N ILE A 244 -4.56 1.28 -13.61
CA ILE A 244 -5.32 0.18 -12.99
C ILE A 244 -6.30 -0.40 -14.02
N ALA A 245 -6.05 -1.65 -14.42
CA ALA A 245 -6.98 -2.42 -15.23
C ALA A 245 -8.16 -2.93 -14.36
N VAL A 246 -9.27 -3.26 -15.02
CA VAL A 246 -10.48 -3.81 -14.36
C VAL A 246 -10.19 -5.13 -13.65
N GLN A 247 -9.25 -5.92 -14.18
CA GLN A 247 -8.72 -7.13 -13.55
C GLN A 247 -7.19 -7.02 -13.48
N GLN A 248 -6.66 -6.79 -12.28
CA GLN A 248 -5.23 -6.61 -12.06
C GLN A 248 -4.85 -7.09 -10.66
N LYS A 249 -3.71 -7.76 -10.58
CA LYS A 249 -3.04 -8.05 -9.31
C LYS A 249 -1.57 -7.67 -9.42
N GLU A 250 -1.07 -6.96 -8.42
CA GLU A 250 0.35 -6.64 -8.24
C GLU A 250 0.79 -7.11 -6.85
N VAL A 251 1.95 -7.75 -6.79
CA VAL A 251 2.59 -8.16 -5.53
C VAL A 251 4.02 -7.64 -5.56
N HIS A 252 4.37 -6.84 -4.56
CA HIS A 252 5.70 -6.30 -4.35
C HIS A 252 6.39 -7.08 -3.23
N SER A 253 7.61 -7.54 -3.48
CA SER A 253 8.36 -8.40 -2.55
C SER A 253 9.87 -8.20 -2.72
N ASN A 254 10.65 -8.80 -1.80
CA ASN A 254 12.12 -8.79 -1.84
C ASN A 254 12.68 -7.36 -1.87
N PHE A 255 12.21 -6.52 -0.96
CA PHE A 255 12.68 -5.14 -0.82
C PHE A 255 14.14 -5.14 -0.34
N GLU A 256 14.98 -4.40 -1.07
CA GLU A 256 16.40 -4.19 -0.78
C GLU A 256 16.68 -2.69 -0.86
N ARG A 257 17.30 -2.13 0.19
CA ARG A 257 17.59 -0.71 0.24
C ARG A 257 18.65 -0.33 -0.78
N MET A 258 18.39 0.74 -1.51
CA MET A 258 19.31 1.35 -2.47
C MET A 258 19.87 2.66 -1.92
N PRO A 259 21.01 3.16 -2.46
CA PRO A 259 21.51 4.49 -2.14
C PRO A 259 20.48 5.58 -2.41
N ASP A 260 20.37 6.55 -1.51
CA ASP A 260 19.36 7.61 -1.60
C ASP A 260 19.58 8.56 -2.81
N ASP A 261 20.82 8.66 -3.28
CA ASP A 261 21.28 9.48 -4.41
C ASP A 261 21.37 8.71 -5.74
N LEU A 262 20.83 7.47 -5.80
CA LEU A 262 20.94 6.62 -6.97
C LEU A 262 20.38 7.31 -8.23
N SER A 263 21.25 7.42 -9.26
CA SER A 263 20.84 7.94 -10.58
C SER A 263 20.13 6.89 -11.44
N LEU A 264 19.42 7.33 -12.49
CA LEU A 264 18.82 6.41 -13.49
C LEU A 264 19.88 5.58 -14.23
N ALA A 265 21.07 6.14 -14.45
CA ALA A 265 22.18 5.42 -15.08
C ALA A 265 22.71 4.30 -14.16
N ASP A 266 22.84 4.59 -12.85
CA ASP A 266 23.25 3.59 -11.87
C ASP A 266 22.18 2.51 -11.69
N ALA A 267 20.89 2.89 -11.66
CA ALA A 267 19.78 1.94 -11.64
C ALA A 267 19.80 0.99 -12.87
N ALA A 268 20.11 1.51 -14.05
CA ALA A 268 20.30 0.69 -15.25
C ALA A 268 21.46 -0.31 -15.05
N ASN A 269 22.60 0.14 -14.52
CA ASN A 269 23.73 -0.74 -14.22
C ASN A 269 23.36 -1.83 -13.21
N VAL A 270 22.59 -1.51 -12.14
CA VAL A 270 22.10 -2.48 -11.15
C VAL A 270 21.24 -3.54 -11.83
N LEU A 271 20.29 -3.12 -12.66
CA LEU A 271 19.37 -4.03 -13.36
C LEU A 271 20.09 -4.93 -14.38
N LEU A 272 21.12 -4.42 -15.06
CA LEU A 272 21.87 -5.16 -16.09
C LEU A 272 22.88 -6.16 -15.48
N LYS A 273 23.53 -5.82 -14.36
CA LYS A 273 24.45 -6.73 -13.67
C LYS A 273 23.79 -8.01 -13.16
N GLN A 274 22.50 -7.98 -12.81
CA GLN A 274 21.77 -9.16 -12.35
C GLN A 274 21.67 -10.27 -13.42
N THR A 275 21.75 -9.93 -14.70
CA THR A 275 21.74 -10.90 -15.81
C THR A 275 23.02 -11.74 -15.83
N LEU A 276 24.16 -11.11 -15.65
CA LEU A 276 25.47 -11.79 -15.67
C LEU A 276 25.64 -12.79 -14.52
N VAL A 277 25.02 -12.53 -13.37
CA VAL A 277 25.06 -13.44 -12.21
C VAL A 277 24.12 -14.63 -12.39
N ALA A 278 22.99 -14.44 -13.07
CA ALA A 278 22.06 -15.53 -13.37
C ALA A 278 22.60 -16.46 -14.46
N GLU A 279 23.27 -15.94 -15.49
CA GLU A 279 23.89 -16.71 -16.56
C GLU A 279 25.08 -17.56 -16.09
N ASN A 280 25.81 -17.12 -15.05
CA ASN A 280 26.96 -17.87 -14.48
C ASN A 280 26.54 -18.96 -13.48
N ARG A 281 25.26 -19.23 -13.27
CA ARG A 281 24.76 -20.28 -12.35
C ARG A 281 24.20 -21.52 -13.06
N TYR A 282 24.33 -21.59 -14.38
CA TYR A 282 24.02 -22.74 -15.21
C TYR A 282 25.30 -23.12 -16.02
#